data_e43c6721586e608d9f151e530e169cca
#
_entry.id   e43c6721586e608d9f151e530e169cca
#
_cell.length_a   1.000
_cell.length_b   1.000
_cell.length_c   1.000
_cell.angle_alpha   90.00
_cell.angle_beta   90.00
_cell.angle_gamma   90.00
#
_symmetry.space_group_name_H-M   'P 1'
#
loop_
_entity.id
_entity.type
_entity.pdbx_description
1 polymer ?
#
loop_
_entity_poly.entity_id
_entity_poly.type
_entity_poly.pdbx_seq_one_letter_code
_entity_poly.pdbx_strand_id
1 'polypeptide(L)'
;MLDVAIISKTFNPGQETEVRALVDASLAVPAGSWTIVIGGNGSGKSSLLNAVAGSFQIDSGSIAIDGTDVTRLPQWRRAVLVGRVFQDPFAGTAPALTVAENLALAARRGLFRGLGPLLRTRDRAGFRDRVASLGLGLENRMDQVIGSLSGGQRQSLTLLMATLRTPALLLLDEHTAALDPKSAELVIAATRRLIAADRLTVLMVTHSMQQAADLGDRLVVMHRGGVERVYEGAAKNRLRPDQLTDLFAELRMQDRIDTATAGMLAEAYIEAR
;
A
#
# COMPACT_ATOMS: atom_id res chain seq x y z
N MET A 1 8.81 -11.94 -2.15
CA MET A 1 8.17 -11.99 -3.49
C MET A 1 6.66 -12.05 -3.32
N LEU A 2 5.90 -11.23 -4.07
CA LEU A 2 4.43 -11.33 -4.13
C LEU A 2 4.04 -11.88 -5.50
N ASP A 3 3.10 -12.81 -5.51
CA ASP A 3 2.48 -13.33 -6.72
C ASP A 3 0.96 -13.25 -6.59
N VAL A 4 0.34 -12.54 -7.51
CA VAL A 4 -1.12 -12.35 -7.63
C VAL A 4 -1.53 -12.92 -8.98
N ALA A 5 -2.33 -13.99 -8.99
CA ALA A 5 -2.71 -14.70 -10.19
C ALA A 5 -4.22 -14.65 -10.41
N ILE A 6 -4.61 -13.89 -11.43
CA ILE A 6 -5.97 -13.81 -12.01
C ILE A 6 -7.03 -13.59 -10.91
N ILE A 7 -6.80 -12.60 -10.03
CA ILE A 7 -7.74 -12.33 -8.94
C ILE A 7 -8.89 -11.45 -9.41
N SER A 8 -10.09 -11.79 -8.97
CA SER A 8 -11.29 -10.99 -9.18
C SER A 8 -12.03 -10.75 -7.87
N LYS A 9 -12.68 -9.57 -7.77
CA LYS A 9 -13.51 -9.17 -6.64
C LYS A 9 -14.64 -8.29 -7.07
N THR A 10 -15.86 -8.73 -6.77
CA THR A 10 -17.09 -7.95 -6.93
C THR A 10 -17.67 -7.65 -5.55
N PHE A 11 -17.94 -6.40 -5.27
CA PHE A 11 -18.70 -5.99 -4.07
C PHE A 11 -20.18 -5.87 -4.42
N ASN A 12 -21.06 -6.25 -3.48
CA ASN A 12 -22.52 -6.19 -3.59
C ASN A 12 -23.07 -6.83 -4.90
N PRO A 13 -22.69 -8.08 -5.23
CA PRO A 13 -23.10 -8.71 -6.48
C PRO A 13 -24.63 -8.79 -6.59
N GLY A 14 -25.17 -8.44 -7.76
CA GLY A 14 -26.60 -8.46 -8.06
C GLY A 14 -27.40 -7.31 -7.44
N GLN A 15 -26.76 -6.30 -6.87
CA GLN A 15 -27.39 -5.10 -6.32
C GLN A 15 -27.10 -3.88 -7.21
N GLU A 16 -27.91 -2.82 -7.08
CA GLU A 16 -27.67 -1.55 -7.79
C GLU A 16 -26.29 -0.92 -7.46
N THR A 17 -25.72 -1.29 -6.30
CA THR A 17 -24.40 -0.85 -5.83
C THR A 17 -23.29 -1.85 -6.17
N GLU A 18 -23.51 -2.72 -7.16
CA GLU A 18 -22.47 -3.67 -7.59
C GLU A 18 -21.24 -2.94 -8.13
N VAL A 19 -20.05 -3.33 -7.61
CA VAL A 19 -18.78 -2.80 -8.08
C VAL A 19 -17.81 -3.95 -8.34
N ARG A 20 -17.41 -4.12 -9.60
CA ARG A 20 -16.31 -5.01 -10.00
C ARG A 20 -14.99 -4.30 -9.73
N ALA A 21 -14.46 -4.50 -8.52
CA ALA A 21 -13.30 -3.78 -8.03
C ALA A 21 -11.98 -4.36 -8.53
N LEU A 22 -11.92 -5.67 -8.77
CA LEU A 22 -10.79 -6.37 -9.40
C LEU A 22 -11.35 -7.30 -10.48
N VAL A 23 -10.72 -7.30 -11.65
CA VAL A 23 -11.11 -8.09 -12.81
C VAL A 23 -9.85 -8.75 -13.38
N ASP A 24 -9.70 -10.05 -13.13
CA ASP A 24 -8.59 -10.89 -13.61
C ASP A 24 -7.20 -10.26 -13.40
N ALA A 25 -7.06 -9.51 -12.31
CA ALA A 25 -5.83 -8.80 -12.01
C ALA A 25 -4.68 -9.78 -11.70
N SER A 26 -3.58 -9.64 -12.44
CA SER A 26 -2.37 -10.43 -12.25
C SER A 26 -1.17 -9.52 -12.07
N LEU A 27 -0.35 -9.81 -11.05
CA LEU A 27 0.81 -8.99 -10.71
C LEU A 27 1.87 -9.85 -10.00
N ALA A 28 3.09 -9.86 -10.52
CA ALA A 28 4.25 -10.39 -9.82
C ALA A 28 5.14 -9.24 -9.31
N VAL A 29 5.51 -9.27 -8.02
CA VAL A 29 6.45 -8.32 -7.41
C VAL A 29 7.70 -9.11 -6.98
N PRO A 30 8.85 -8.93 -7.65
CA PRO A 30 10.09 -9.62 -7.31
C PRO A 30 10.55 -9.32 -5.87
N ALA A 31 11.27 -10.27 -5.27
CA ALA A 31 11.88 -10.06 -3.96
C ALA A 31 12.86 -8.87 -3.99
N GLY A 32 12.78 -8.02 -2.97
CA GLY A 32 13.64 -6.85 -2.83
C GLY A 32 13.36 -5.72 -3.83
N SER A 33 12.30 -5.81 -4.66
CA SER A 33 11.90 -4.74 -5.57
C SER A 33 10.91 -3.78 -4.92
N TRP A 34 10.96 -2.54 -5.35
CA TRP A 34 9.99 -1.51 -4.99
C TRP A 34 9.07 -1.24 -6.19
N THR A 35 7.86 -1.80 -6.16
CA THR A 35 6.84 -1.65 -7.20
C THR A 35 5.87 -0.55 -6.83
N ILE A 36 5.71 0.42 -7.73
CA ILE A 36 4.73 1.51 -7.61
C ILE A 36 3.48 1.13 -8.40
N VAL A 37 2.32 1.39 -7.83
CA VAL A 37 1.01 1.18 -8.49
C VAL A 37 0.32 2.53 -8.63
N ILE A 38 -0.05 2.87 -9.86
CA ILE A 38 -0.83 4.05 -10.18
C ILE A 38 -2.09 3.65 -10.97
N GLY A 39 -3.05 4.56 -11.03
CA GLY A 39 -4.31 4.34 -11.75
C GLY A 39 -5.32 5.43 -11.41
N GLY A 40 -6.35 5.59 -12.22
CA GLY A 40 -7.46 6.50 -11.97
C GLY A 40 -8.24 6.15 -10.69
N ASN A 41 -9.18 7.01 -10.29
CA ASN A 41 -10.14 6.67 -9.23
C ASN A 41 -10.99 5.49 -9.69
N GLY A 42 -11.24 4.53 -8.79
CA GLY A 42 -11.97 3.31 -9.12
C GLY A 42 -11.21 2.25 -9.93
N SER A 43 -9.92 2.46 -10.26
CA SER A 43 -9.13 1.49 -11.03
C SER A 43 -8.76 0.21 -10.27
N GLY A 44 -9.09 0.10 -8.97
CA GLY A 44 -8.86 -1.11 -8.18
C GLY A 44 -7.60 -1.11 -7.31
N LYS A 45 -6.79 -0.03 -7.27
CA LYS A 45 -5.53 0.04 -6.50
C LYS A 45 -5.68 -0.31 -5.03
N SER A 46 -6.57 0.38 -4.33
CA SER A 46 -6.83 0.11 -2.91
C SER A 46 -7.45 -1.27 -2.70
N SER A 47 -8.25 -1.74 -3.66
CA SER A 47 -8.79 -3.10 -3.63
C SER A 47 -7.69 -4.14 -3.79
N LEU A 48 -6.70 -3.92 -4.66
CA LEU A 48 -5.52 -4.79 -4.79
C LEU A 48 -4.72 -4.84 -3.48
N LEU A 49 -4.39 -3.68 -2.87
CA LEU A 49 -3.69 -3.66 -1.59
C LEU A 49 -4.49 -4.38 -0.50
N ASN A 50 -5.80 -4.14 -0.42
CA ASN A 50 -6.69 -4.78 0.55
C ASN A 50 -6.81 -6.29 0.34
N ALA A 51 -6.87 -6.76 -0.91
CA ALA A 51 -6.87 -8.18 -1.26
C ALA A 51 -5.56 -8.84 -0.80
N VAL A 52 -4.41 -8.23 -1.07
CA VAL A 52 -3.09 -8.71 -0.64
C VAL A 52 -2.98 -8.71 0.88
N ALA A 53 -3.45 -7.65 1.56
CA ALA A 53 -3.47 -7.58 3.03
C ALA A 53 -4.44 -8.56 3.69
N GLY A 54 -5.42 -9.09 2.94
CA GLY A 54 -6.47 -9.99 3.47
C GLY A 54 -7.57 -9.27 4.21
N SER A 55 -7.84 -8.00 3.87
CA SER A 55 -8.95 -7.22 4.45
C SER A 55 -10.33 -7.73 4.02
N PHE A 56 -10.38 -8.45 2.91
CA PHE A 56 -11.54 -9.21 2.43
C PHE A 56 -11.06 -10.45 1.65
N GLN A 57 -11.98 -11.37 1.37
CA GLN A 57 -11.70 -12.54 0.53
C GLN A 57 -11.95 -12.19 -0.95
N ILE A 58 -11.06 -12.63 -1.83
CA ILE A 58 -11.25 -12.55 -3.28
C ILE A 58 -12.26 -13.60 -3.74
N ASP A 59 -12.91 -13.37 -4.89
CA ASP A 59 -13.94 -14.26 -5.42
C ASP A 59 -13.28 -15.39 -6.27
N SER A 60 -12.19 -15.08 -6.96
CA SER A 60 -11.42 -16.05 -7.76
C SER A 60 -9.93 -15.71 -7.78
N GLY A 61 -9.11 -16.65 -8.24
CA GLY A 61 -7.66 -16.51 -8.34
C GLY A 61 -6.92 -16.89 -7.07
N SER A 62 -5.63 -16.51 -6.98
CA SER A 62 -4.77 -16.81 -5.84
C SER A 62 -3.76 -15.71 -5.55
N ILE A 63 -3.32 -15.65 -4.28
CA ILE A 63 -2.30 -14.72 -3.79
C ILE A 63 -1.26 -15.51 -2.99
N ALA A 64 0.00 -15.40 -3.38
CA ALA A 64 1.12 -15.98 -2.65
C ALA A 64 2.12 -14.89 -2.22
N ILE A 65 2.61 -14.96 -0.99
CA ILE A 65 3.64 -14.07 -0.43
C ILE A 65 4.80 -14.94 0.05
N ASP A 66 5.97 -14.69 -0.51
CA ASP A 66 7.20 -15.43 -0.23
C ASP A 66 7.01 -16.96 -0.33
N GLY A 67 6.34 -17.39 -1.41
CA GLY A 67 6.02 -18.79 -1.68
C GLY A 67 4.89 -19.38 -0.83
N THR A 68 4.35 -18.63 0.12
CA THR A 68 3.23 -19.08 0.96
C THR A 68 1.91 -18.65 0.34
N ASP A 69 1.02 -19.58 0.04
CA ASP A 69 -0.36 -19.27 -0.36
C ASP A 69 -1.10 -18.62 0.82
N VAL A 70 -1.50 -17.37 0.60
CA VAL A 70 -2.25 -16.58 1.59
C VAL A 70 -3.70 -16.35 1.19
N THR A 71 -4.15 -16.90 0.05
CA THR A 71 -5.44 -16.63 -0.57
C THR A 71 -6.61 -16.65 0.41
N ARG A 72 -6.66 -17.67 1.26
CA ARG A 72 -7.73 -17.86 2.26
C ARG A 72 -7.34 -17.49 3.68
N LEU A 73 -6.11 -17.00 3.89
CA LEU A 73 -5.67 -16.60 5.23
C LEU A 73 -6.33 -15.28 5.64
N PRO A 74 -6.85 -15.18 6.86
CA PRO A 74 -7.37 -13.93 7.38
C PRO A 74 -6.26 -12.91 7.61
N GLN A 75 -6.60 -11.62 7.63
CA GLN A 75 -5.67 -10.50 7.76
C GLN A 75 -4.68 -10.66 8.93
N TRP A 76 -5.15 -11.13 10.10
CA TRP A 76 -4.28 -11.28 11.27
C TRP A 76 -3.18 -12.34 11.09
N ARG A 77 -3.42 -13.39 10.27
CA ARG A 77 -2.39 -14.36 9.89
C ARG A 77 -1.42 -13.78 8.87
N ARG A 78 -1.93 -13.04 7.88
CA ARG A 78 -1.07 -12.37 6.90
C ARG A 78 -0.22 -11.27 7.53
N ALA A 79 -0.65 -10.66 8.64
CA ALA A 79 0.11 -9.65 9.37
C ALA A 79 1.49 -10.11 9.86
N VAL A 80 1.77 -11.41 9.89
CA VAL A 80 3.14 -11.93 10.13
C VAL A 80 4.06 -11.62 8.96
N LEU A 81 3.55 -11.75 7.72
CA LEU A 81 4.30 -11.59 6.47
C LEU A 81 4.23 -10.15 5.94
N VAL A 82 3.14 -9.44 6.23
CA VAL A 82 2.82 -8.14 5.62
C VAL A 82 2.96 -7.02 6.64
N GLY A 83 3.80 -6.02 6.33
CA GLY A 83 3.78 -4.71 6.95
C GLY A 83 2.85 -3.80 6.16
N ARG A 84 2.04 -2.94 6.81
CA ARG A 84 1.17 -1.99 6.13
C ARG A 84 1.27 -0.60 6.74
N VAL A 85 1.37 0.40 5.86
CA VAL A 85 1.25 1.82 6.21
C VAL A 85 0.04 2.38 5.46
N PHE A 86 -0.86 3.04 6.18
CA PHE A 86 -2.11 3.56 5.66
C PHE A 86 -1.96 5.01 5.23
N GLN A 87 -2.91 5.49 4.43
CA GLN A 87 -3.03 6.88 4.01
C GLN A 87 -3.26 7.80 5.23
N ASP A 88 -4.17 7.40 6.12
CA ASP A 88 -4.40 8.11 7.39
C ASP A 88 -3.31 7.73 8.40
N PRO A 89 -2.50 8.71 8.88
CA PRO A 89 -1.46 8.45 9.89
C PRO A 89 -1.99 7.95 11.23
N PHE A 90 -3.28 8.08 11.52
CA PHE A 90 -3.91 7.54 12.73
C PHE A 90 -4.23 6.05 12.58
N ALA A 91 -4.54 5.60 11.38
CA ALA A 91 -4.80 4.20 11.10
C ALA A 91 -3.51 3.39 11.34
N GLY A 92 -3.51 2.42 12.17
CA GLY A 92 -2.31 1.62 12.51
C GLY A 92 -1.54 2.09 13.74
N THR A 93 -2.04 3.13 14.44
CA THR A 93 -1.51 3.57 15.74
C THR A 93 -2.57 3.48 16.84
N ALA A 94 -2.13 3.44 18.09
CA ALA A 94 -2.97 3.62 19.27
C ALA A 94 -2.75 5.06 19.80
N PRO A 95 -3.59 6.05 19.42
CA PRO A 95 -3.31 7.47 19.63
C PRO A 95 -3.16 7.86 21.12
N ALA A 96 -3.80 7.12 22.02
CA ALA A 96 -3.75 7.36 23.46
C ALA A 96 -2.49 6.79 24.13
N LEU A 97 -1.74 5.93 23.46
CA LEU A 97 -0.52 5.32 23.98
C LEU A 97 0.72 6.14 23.59
N THR A 98 1.78 5.96 24.35
CA THR A 98 3.09 6.59 24.10
C THR A 98 3.78 6.02 22.85
N VAL A 99 4.80 6.72 22.35
CA VAL A 99 5.68 6.24 21.28
C VAL A 99 6.24 4.86 21.61
N ALA A 100 6.78 4.68 22.82
CA ALA A 100 7.37 3.41 23.26
C ALA A 100 6.34 2.27 23.32
N GLU A 101 5.12 2.53 23.76
CA GLU A 101 4.05 1.53 23.83
C GLU A 101 3.56 1.12 22.43
N ASN A 102 3.41 2.06 21.51
CA ASN A 102 3.09 1.77 20.13
C ASN A 102 4.15 0.89 19.46
N LEU A 103 5.44 1.19 19.67
CA LEU A 103 6.54 0.36 19.19
C LEU A 103 6.52 -1.03 19.81
N ALA A 104 6.21 -1.14 21.10
CA ALA A 104 6.11 -2.42 21.78
C ALA A 104 4.95 -3.28 21.25
N LEU A 105 3.82 -2.66 20.90
CA LEU A 105 2.70 -3.34 20.21
C LEU A 105 3.13 -3.85 18.83
N ALA A 106 3.77 -3.00 18.04
CA ALA A 106 4.24 -3.35 16.70
C ALA A 106 5.29 -4.48 16.71
N ALA A 107 6.23 -4.44 17.67
CA ALA A 107 7.25 -5.47 17.84
C ALA A 107 6.67 -6.84 18.18
N ARG A 108 5.45 -6.92 18.68
CA ARG A 108 4.74 -8.17 19.00
C ARG A 108 3.84 -8.67 17.88
N ARG A 109 3.87 -8.04 16.71
CA ARG A 109 3.09 -8.47 15.54
C ARG A 109 3.39 -9.95 15.21
N GLY A 110 2.33 -10.78 15.18
CA GLY A 110 2.44 -12.20 14.86
C GLY A 110 3.06 -13.08 15.96
N LEU A 111 3.35 -12.54 17.15
CA LEU A 111 3.79 -13.34 18.29
C LEU A 111 2.61 -13.69 19.20
N PHE A 112 2.74 -14.82 19.90
CA PHE A 112 1.81 -15.18 20.95
C PHE A 112 1.82 -14.12 22.06
N ARG A 113 0.64 -13.65 22.46
CA ARG A 113 0.46 -12.64 23.50
C ARG A 113 0.35 -13.33 24.86
N GLY A 114 1.48 -13.42 25.59
CA GLY A 114 1.48 -13.85 26.98
C GLY A 114 0.97 -12.76 27.93
N LEU A 115 0.78 -13.11 29.20
CA LEU A 115 0.33 -12.20 30.28
C LEU A 115 1.43 -11.26 30.81
N GLY A 116 2.61 -11.25 30.19
CA GLY A 116 3.73 -10.38 30.61
C GLY A 116 3.55 -8.91 30.20
N PRO A 117 4.35 -7.99 30.81
CA PRO A 117 4.29 -6.56 30.49
C PRO A 117 4.53 -6.31 29.00
N LEU A 118 3.77 -5.38 28.42
CA LEU A 118 3.87 -5.01 27.01
C LEU A 118 5.26 -4.42 26.67
N LEU A 119 5.71 -3.48 27.49
CA LEU A 119 6.99 -2.77 27.36
C LEU A 119 7.91 -3.17 28.50
N ARG A 120 9.08 -3.71 28.17
CA ARG A 120 10.13 -4.03 29.15
C ARG A 120 11.21 -2.96 29.06
N THR A 121 11.87 -2.66 30.20
CA THR A 121 12.94 -1.66 30.26
C THR A 121 14.04 -1.94 29.22
N ARG A 122 14.41 -3.20 29.03
CA ARG A 122 15.42 -3.62 28.05
C ARG A 122 15.03 -3.32 26.57
N ASP A 123 13.72 -3.28 26.26
CA ASP A 123 13.24 -3.07 24.90
C ASP A 123 13.30 -1.58 24.51
N ARG A 124 13.28 -0.68 25.53
CA ARG A 124 13.26 0.78 25.30
C ARG A 124 14.54 1.31 24.64
N ALA A 125 15.70 0.79 24.99
CA ALA A 125 16.96 1.20 24.40
C ALA A 125 16.98 0.88 22.90
N GLY A 126 16.65 -0.37 22.53
CA GLY A 126 16.57 -0.78 21.11
C GLY A 126 15.52 0.00 20.32
N PHE A 127 14.38 0.35 20.94
CA PHE A 127 13.38 1.21 20.28
C PHE A 127 13.90 2.63 20.07
N ARG A 128 14.61 3.19 21.06
CA ARG A 128 15.21 4.52 20.94
C ARG A 128 16.19 4.61 19.78
N ASP A 129 17.06 3.61 19.62
CA ASP A 129 18.03 3.56 18.52
C ASP A 129 17.34 3.46 17.16
N ARG A 130 16.29 2.65 17.05
CA ARG A 130 15.47 2.55 15.84
C ARG A 130 14.76 3.87 15.53
N VAL A 131 14.21 4.55 16.51
CA VAL A 131 13.56 5.86 16.35
C VAL A 131 14.58 6.93 15.95
N ALA A 132 15.77 6.92 16.53
CA ALA A 132 16.86 7.85 16.19
C ALA A 132 17.26 7.75 14.70
N SER A 133 17.17 6.54 14.10
CA SER A 133 17.46 6.33 12.68
C SER A 133 16.51 7.08 11.74
N LEU A 134 15.34 7.52 12.22
CA LEU A 134 14.41 8.36 11.44
C LEU A 134 14.92 9.81 11.30
N GLY A 135 15.78 10.28 12.23
CA GLY A 135 16.33 11.64 12.23
C GLY A 135 15.30 12.74 12.53
N LEU A 136 14.28 12.43 13.34
CA LEU A 136 13.16 13.32 13.67
C LEU A 136 13.16 13.83 15.11
N GLY A 137 14.17 13.48 15.91
CA GLY A 137 14.29 13.85 17.33
C GLY A 137 13.27 13.14 18.24
N LEU A 138 12.59 12.12 17.74
CA LEU A 138 11.57 11.38 18.48
C LEU A 138 12.18 10.41 19.51
N GLU A 139 13.45 10.06 19.40
CA GLU A 139 14.19 9.24 20.37
C GLU A 139 14.23 9.87 21.77
N ASN A 140 14.06 11.19 21.86
CA ASN A 140 13.96 11.94 23.13
C ASN A 140 12.51 12.10 23.61
N ARG A 141 11.54 11.59 22.85
CA ARG A 141 10.10 11.75 23.11
C ARG A 141 9.37 10.42 23.27
N MET A 142 10.08 9.38 23.73
CA MET A 142 9.55 8.01 23.84
C MET A 142 8.31 7.90 24.72
N ASP A 143 8.17 8.78 25.73
CA ASP A 143 7.03 8.83 26.66
C ASP A 143 5.93 9.80 26.20
N GLN A 144 6.11 10.47 25.05
CA GLN A 144 5.08 11.35 24.49
C GLN A 144 3.96 10.50 23.86
N VAL A 145 2.71 10.90 24.10
CA VAL A 145 1.53 10.27 23.49
C VAL A 145 1.57 10.49 21.99
N ILE A 146 1.43 9.41 21.20
CA ILE A 146 1.59 9.45 19.73
C ILE A 146 0.56 10.36 19.08
N GLY A 147 -0.63 10.50 19.68
CA GLY A 147 -1.68 11.41 19.22
C GLY A 147 -1.28 12.88 19.16
N SER A 148 -0.26 13.32 19.91
CA SER A 148 0.25 14.69 19.95
C SER A 148 1.37 14.98 18.94
N LEU A 149 1.81 13.98 18.17
CA LEU A 149 2.83 14.15 17.13
C LEU A 149 2.25 14.81 15.87
N SER A 150 3.11 15.50 15.10
CA SER A 150 2.73 15.98 13.78
C SER A 150 2.41 14.82 12.83
N GLY A 151 1.65 15.09 11.75
CA GLY A 151 1.29 14.08 10.75
C GLY A 151 2.52 13.37 10.18
N GLY A 152 3.55 14.11 9.77
CA GLY A 152 4.79 13.53 9.24
C GLY A 152 5.59 12.71 10.25
N GLN A 153 5.67 13.17 11.51
CA GLN A 153 6.32 12.41 12.59
C GLN A 153 5.59 11.10 12.86
N ARG A 154 4.25 11.14 12.93
CA ARG A 154 3.43 9.95 13.13
C ARG A 154 3.54 8.98 11.97
N GLN A 155 3.50 9.48 10.73
CA GLN A 155 3.64 8.65 9.54
C GLN A 155 5.00 7.95 9.45
N SER A 156 6.09 8.68 9.77
CA SER A 156 7.43 8.09 9.85
C SER A 156 7.52 7.01 10.94
N LEU A 157 6.85 7.25 12.08
CA LEU A 157 6.80 6.25 13.16
C LEU A 157 5.96 5.03 12.74
N THR A 158 4.82 5.22 12.05
CA THR A 158 4.01 4.12 11.51
C THR A 158 4.80 3.27 10.53
N LEU A 159 5.61 3.91 9.67
CA LEU A 159 6.50 3.22 8.75
C LEU A 159 7.55 2.38 9.52
N LEU A 160 8.18 2.95 10.55
CA LEU A 160 9.11 2.21 11.42
C LEU A 160 8.39 1.04 12.11
N MET A 161 7.19 1.25 12.65
CA MET A 161 6.39 0.19 13.28
C MET A 161 6.08 -0.95 12.30
N ALA A 162 5.75 -0.64 11.04
CA ALA A 162 5.49 -1.64 10.00
C ALA A 162 6.73 -2.48 9.66
N THR A 163 7.94 -1.93 9.88
CA THR A 163 9.23 -2.55 9.55
C THR A 163 10.04 -3.03 10.75
N LEU A 164 9.59 -2.80 11.99
CA LEU A 164 10.28 -3.28 13.22
C LEU A 164 10.53 -4.79 13.21
N ARG A 165 9.61 -5.55 12.67
CA ARG A 165 9.79 -6.94 12.28
C ARG A 165 9.78 -6.94 10.77
N THR A 166 10.94 -7.17 10.17
CA THR A 166 11.14 -7.18 8.73
C THR A 166 10.04 -7.99 8.04
N PRO A 167 9.10 -7.35 7.32
CA PRO A 167 8.03 -8.08 6.64
C PRO A 167 8.56 -8.69 5.34
N ALA A 168 7.94 -9.78 4.90
CA ALA A 168 8.18 -10.32 3.55
C ALA A 168 7.67 -9.35 2.46
N LEU A 169 6.62 -8.56 2.80
CA LEU A 169 6.04 -7.56 1.91
C LEU A 169 5.62 -6.32 2.70
N LEU A 170 6.04 -5.14 2.27
CA LEU A 170 5.59 -3.85 2.79
C LEU A 170 4.57 -3.22 1.84
N LEU A 171 3.36 -2.96 2.34
CA LEU A 171 2.30 -2.25 1.63
C LEU A 171 2.27 -0.79 2.05
N LEU A 172 2.37 0.12 1.10
CA LEU A 172 2.29 1.57 1.31
C LEU A 172 1.08 2.13 0.54
N ASP A 173 0.07 2.58 1.27
CA ASP A 173 -1.19 3.07 0.71
C ASP A 173 -1.22 4.59 0.79
N GLU A 174 -0.81 5.29 -0.27
CA GLU A 174 -0.81 6.76 -0.38
C GLU A 174 -0.26 7.47 0.87
N HIS A 175 0.74 6.89 1.50
CA HIS A 175 1.23 7.20 2.84
C HIS A 175 1.80 8.62 3.03
N THR A 176 1.79 9.45 1.98
CA THR A 176 2.20 10.86 2.03
C THR A 176 1.12 11.83 1.58
N ALA A 177 -0.05 11.35 1.13
CA ALA A 177 -1.07 12.19 0.50
C ALA A 177 -1.73 13.20 1.48
N ALA A 178 -1.81 12.83 2.77
CA ALA A 178 -2.40 13.69 3.81
C ALA A 178 -1.39 14.64 4.50
N LEU A 179 -0.15 14.73 3.99
CA LEU A 179 0.93 15.50 4.60
C LEU A 179 1.21 16.79 3.82
N ASP A 180 1.71 17.80 4.54
CA ASP A 180 2.31 18.97 3.88
C ASP A 180 3.57 18.57 3.08
N PRO A 181 4.00 19.35 2.06
CA PRO A 181 5.08 18.98 1.17
C PRO A 181 6.40 18.65 1.90
N LYS A 182 6.76 19.43 2.91
CA LYS A 182 8.00 19.23 3.68
C LYS A 182 7.96 17.93 4.49
N SER A 183 6.83 17.65 5.12
CA SER A 183 6.62 16.40 5.85
C SER A 183 6.61 15.19 4.91
N ALA A 184 6.00 15.32 3.73
CA ALA A 184 5.99 14.27 2.71
C ALA A 184 7.40 13.91 2.23
N GLU A 185 8.27 14.91 1.97
CA GLU A 185 9.67 14.68 1.61
C GLU A 185 10.44 13.93 2.71
N LEU A 186 10.25 14.30 3.98
CA LEU A 186 10.86 13.62 5.12
C LEU A 186 10.42 12.15 5.21
N VAL A 187 9.12 11.89 5.04
CA VAL A 187 8.58 10.52 5.05
C VAL A 187 9.12 9.70 3.88
N ILE A 188 9.21 10.25 2.67
CA ILE A 188 9.78 9.58 1.51
C ILE A 188 11.28 9.27 1.74
N ALA A 189 12.04 10.21 2.31
CA ALA A 189 13.45 9.98 2.64
C ALA A 189 13.62 8.86 3.68
N ALA A 190 12.76 8.80 4.70
CA ALA A 190 12.72 7.71 5.68
C ALA A 190 12.35 6.38 5.01
N THR A 191 11.35 6.39 4.12
CA THR A 191 10.90 5.22 3.34
C THR A 191 12.07 4.65 2.52
N ARG A 192 12.78 5.48 1.75
CA ARG A 192 13.95 5.06 0.96
C ARG A 192 15.02 4.40 1.82
N ARG A 193 15.35 5.02 2.97
CA ARG A 193 16.37 4.49 3.91
C ARG A 193 15.99 3.12 4.47
N LEU A 194 14.76 2.95 4.94
CA LEU A 194 14.29 1.68 5.52
C LEU A 194 14.21 0.57 4.47
N ILE A 195 13.73 0.87 3.26
CA ILE A 195 13.68 -0.10 2.16
C ILE A 195 15.09 -0.57 1.79
N ALA A 196 16.05 0.37 1.65
CA ALA A 196 17.42 0.04 1.26
C ALA A 196 18.17 -0.75 2.36
N ALA A 197 17.97 -0.40 3.64
CA ALA A 197 18.65 -1.06 4.77
C ALA A 197 18.29 -2.54 4.89
N ASP A 198 17.00 -2.88 4.72
CA ASP A 198 16.49 -4.24 4.93
C ASP A 198 16.16 -4.96 3.60
N ARG A 199 16.45 -4.35 2.44
CA ARG A 199 16.12 -4.87 1.09
C ARG A 199 14.66 -5.32 0.98
N LEU A 200 13.75 -4.49 1.47
CA LEU A 200 12.34 -4.82 1.55
C LEU A 200 11.70 -5.00 0.17
N THR A 201 10.80 -5.96 0.05
CA THR A 201 9.87 -6.03 -1.09
C THR A 201 8.71 -5.08 -0.80
N VAL A 202 8.42 -4.15 -1.72
CA VAL A 202 7.44 -3.08 -1.49
C VAL A 202 6.43 -3.00 -2.62
N LEU A 203 5.16 -2.88 -2.25
CA LEU A 203 4.08 -2.50 -3.13
C LEU A 203 3.49 -1.18 -2.61
N MET A 204 3.67 -0.10 -3.37
CA MET A 204 3.25 1.25 -3.01
C MET A 204 2.21 1.77 -3.98
N VAL A 205 1.07 2.22 -3.47
CA VAL A 205 0.08 2.99 -4.22
C VAL A 205 0.34 4.48 -4.04
N THR A 206 0.28 5.25 -5.12
CA THR A 206 0.35 6.71 -5.09
C THR A 206 -0.50 7.33 -6.18
N HIS A 207 -0.99 8.55 -5.94
CA HIS A 207 -1.61 9.42 -6.95
C HIS A 207 -0.64 10.46 -7.52
N SER A 208 0.57 10.58 -6.94
CA SER A 208 1.58 11.53 -7.39
C SER A 208 2.35 10.97 -8.59
N MET A 209 2.19 11.59 -9.76
CA MET A 209 2.95 11.22 -10.96
C MET A 209 4.45 11.43 -10.78
N GLN A 210 4.83 12.44 -9.98
CA GLN A 210 6.23 12.69 -9.61
C GLN A 210 6.79 11.51 -8.80
N GLN A 211 6.10 11.07 -7.75
CA GLN A 211 6.52 9.90 -6.99
C GLN A 211 6.56 8.63 -7.85
N ALA A 212 5.59 8.47 -8.73
CA ALA A 212 5.52 7.34 -9.65
C ALA A 212 6.70 7.30 -10.63
N ALA A 213 7.17 8.46 -11.09
CA ALA A 213 8.35 8.57 -11.94
C ALA A 213 9.65 8.37 -11.16
N ASP A 214 9.79 8.98 -9.97
CA ASP A 214 11.04 9.09 -9.21
C ASP A 214 11.32 7.93 -8.26
N LEU A 215 10.30 7.17 -7.88
CA LEU A 215 10.43 6.09 -6.89
C LEU A 215 10.32 4.72 -7.54
N GLY A 216 10.90 3.73 -6.86
CA GLY A 216 10.78 2.33 -7.19
C GLY A 216 11.47 1.90 -8.47
N ASP A 217 11.57 0.59 -8.62
CA ASP A 217 12.23 -0.10 -9.73
C ASP A 217 11.25 -0.46 -10.85
N ARG A 218 9.96 -0.51 -10.48
CA ARG A 218 8.85 -0.95 -11.34
C ARG A 218 7.65 -0.04 -11.15
N LEU A 219 6.92 0.17 -12.24
CA LEU A 219 5.65 0.90 -12.24
C LEU A 219 4.56 0.03 -12.87
N VAL A 220 3.45 -0.08 -12.18
CA VAL A 220 2.24 -0.79 -12.62
C VAL A 220 1.12 0.22 -12.78
N VAL A 221 0.49 0.21 -13.93
CA VAL A 221 -0.69 1.02 -14.23
C VAL A 221 -1.91 0.14 -14.13
N MET A 222 -2.83 0.49 -13.23
CA MET A 222 -4.12 -0.19 -13.10
C MET A 222 -5.23 0.59 -13.76
N HIS A 223 -6.10 -0.15 -14.46
CA HIS A 223 -7.29 0.39 -15.13
C HIS A 223 -8.44 -0.62 -15.03
N ARG A 224 -9.66 -0.16 -14.74
CA ARG A 224 -10.90 -1.00 -14.69
C ARG A 224 -10.73 -2.32 -13.89
N GLY A 225 -10.02 -2.27 -12.76
CA GLY A 225 -9.81 -3.43 -11.89
C GLY A 225 -8.71 -4.39 -12.32
N GLY A 226 -8.07 -4.18 -13.46
CA GLY A 226 -6.97 -4.98 -14.00
C GLY A 226 -5.63 -4.25 -14.04
N VAL A 227 -4.58 -5.00 -14.36
CA VAL A 227 -3.25 -4.46 -14.66
C VAL A 227 -3.19 -4.16 -16.16
N GLU A 228 -3.07 -2.89 -16.51
CA GLU A 228 -3.06 -2.41 -17.91
C GLU A 228 -1.63 -2.43 -18.50
N ARG A 229 -0.67 -1.87 -17.76
CA ARG A 229 0.73 -1.78 -18.21
C ARG A 229 1.70 -1.97 -17.05
N VAL A 230 2.87 -2.50 -17.37
CA VAL A 230 3.99 -2.64 -16.43
C VAL A 230 5.24 -2.05 -17.09
N TYR A 231 5.93 -1.19 -16.34
CA TYR A 231 7.20 -0.59 -16.76
C TYR A 231 8.30 -1.04 -15.82
N GLU A 232 9.43 -1.49 -16.37
CA GLU A 232 10.58 -2.03 -15.63
C GLU A 232 11.90 -1.54 -16.24
N GLY A 233 12.97 -1.58 -15.44
CA GLY A 233 14.33 -1.31 -15.91
C GLY A 233 14.45 0.02 -16.66
N ALA A 234 15.05 0.00 -17.84
CA ALA A 234 15.28 1.21 -18.65
C ALA A 234 13.99 1.94 -19.04
N ALA A 235 12.88 1.21 -19.26
CA ALA A 235 11.59 1.80 -19.57
C ALA A 235 11.05 2.60 -18.38
N LYS A 236 11.15 2.05 -17.15
CA LYS A 236 10.74 2.75 -15.92
C LYS A 236 11.61 3.98 -15.66
N ASN A 237 12.95 3.87 -15.82
CA ASN A 237 13.89 4.94 -15.51
C ASN A 237 13.79 6.15 -16.47
N ARG A 238 13.15 5.99 -17.62
CA ARG A 238 12.94 7.08 -18.60
C ARG A 238 11.57 7.73 -18.47
N LEU A 239 10.69 7.21 -17.63
CA LEU A 239 9.36 7.77 -17.44
C LEU A 239 9.43 9.15 -16.79
N ARG A 240 8.66 10.07 -17.34
CA ARG A 240 8.48 11.42 -16.82
C ARG A 240 7.04 11.61 -16.35
N PRO A 241 6.81 12.50 -15.37
CA PRO A 241 5.47 12.77 -14.85
C PRO A 241 4.46 13.21 -15.91
N ASP A 242 4.91 14.00 -16.91
CA ASP A 242 4.08 14.46 -18.04
C ASP A 242 3.55 13.26 -18.86
N GLN A 243 4.43 12.32 -19.21
CA GLN A 243 4.07 11.12 -19.96
C GLN A 243 3.04 10.25 -19.21
N LEU A 244 3.15 10.16 -17.90
CA LEU A 244 2.17 9.45 -17.07
C LEU A 244 0.82 10.17 -17.07
N THR A 245 0.84 11.51 -17.05
CA THR A 245 -0.39 12.32 -17.13
C THR A 245 -1.09 12.12 -18.47
N ASP A 246 -0.34 12.10 -19.57
CA ASP A 246 -0.87 11.86 -20.92
C ASP A 246 -1.47 10.45 -21.05
N LEU A 247 -0.79 9.43 -20.52
CA LEU A 247 -1.31 8.06 -20.47
C LEU A 247 -2.68 7.99 -19.76
N PHE A 248 -2.84 8.70 -18.64
CA PHE A 248 -4.15 8.75 -17.95
C PHE A 248 -5.21 9.53 -18.73
N ALA A 249 -4.83 10.54 -19.52
CA ALA A 249 -5.75 11.23 -20.41
C ALA A 249 -6.23 10.28 -21.51
N GLU A 250 -5.34 9.50 -22.10
CA GLU A 250 -5.68 8.46 -23.09
C GLU A 250 -6.65 7.42 -22.52
N LEU A 251 -6.35 6.83 -21.37
CA LEU A 251 -7.20 5.83 -20.73
C LEU A 251 -8.61 6.38 -20.42
N ARG A 252 -8.71 7.62 -19.93
CA ARG A 252 -10.00 8.28 -19.70
C ARG A 252 -10.78 8.56 -20.99
N MET A 253 -10.09 8.88 -22.06
CA MET A 253 -10.73 9.09 -23.37
C MET A 253 -11.30 7.77 -23.92
N GLN A 254 -10.57 6.69 -23.77
CA GLN A 254 -11.02 5.33 -24.10
C GLN A 254 -12.29 4.96 -23.32
N ASP A 255 -12.33 5.22 -22.00
CA ASP A 255 -13.52 5.01 -21.17
C ASP A 255 -14.76 5.74 -21.68
N ARG A 256 -14.59 7.00 -22.14
CA ARG A 256 -15.71 7.80 -22.69
C ARG A 256 -16.23 7.22 -24.01
N ILE A 257 -15.32 6.77 -24.89
CA ILE A 257 -15.70 6.18 -26.18
C ILE A 257 -16.46 4.88 -25.95
N ASP A 258 -15.96 4.00 -25.07
CA ASP A 258 -16.61 2.73 -24.76
C ASP A 258 -18.01 2.94 -24.16
N THR A 259 -18.16 3.91 -23.25
CA THR A 259 -19.46 4.24 -22.64
C THR A 259 -20.43 4.80 -23.67
N ALA A 260 -19.99 5.69 -24.57
CA ALA A 260 -20.81 6.25 -25.64
C ALA A 260 -21.25 5.17 -26.61
N THR A 261 -20.33 4.28 -27.00
CA THR A 261 -20.63 3.16 -27.91
C THR A 261 -21.62 2.18 -27.29
N ALA A 262 -21.46 1.86 -26.02
CA ALA A 262 -22.40 1.00 -25.28
C ALA A 262 -23.79 1.64 -25.17
N GLY A 263 -23.89 2.97 -24.99
CA GLY A 263 -25.14 3.70 -24.99
C GLY A 263 -25.86 3.64 -26.34
N MET A 264 -25.13 3.90 -27.44
CA MET A 264 -25.69 3.83 -28.80
C MET A 264 -26.18 2.41 -29.16
N LEU A 265 -25.45 1.37 -28.74
CA LEU A 265 -25.87 -0.02 -28.98
C LEU A 265 -27.13 -0.38 -28.17
N ALA A 266 -27.24 0.11 -26.93
CA ALA A 266 -28.42 -0.10 -26.09
C ALA A 266 -29.68 0.60 -26.68
N GLU A 267 -29.54 1.83 -27.16
CA GLU A 267 -30.62 2.57 -27.84
C GLU A 267 -31.06 1.85 -29.13
N ALA A 268 -30.11 1.44 -29.99
CA ALA A 268 -30.41 0.71 -31.22
C ALA A 268 -31.10 -0.63 -30.94
N TYR A 269 -30.80 -1.30 -29.83
CA TYR A 269 -31.45 -2.56 -29.44
C TYR A 269 -32.87 -2.36 -28.91
N ILE A 270 -33.14 -1.20 -28.27
CA ILE A 270 -34.50 -0.83 -27.81
C ILE A 270 -35.38 -0.43 -28.98
N GLU A 271 -34.85 0.30 -29.98
CA GLU A 271 -35.59 0.70 -31.19
C GLU A 271 -35.90 -0.46 -32.14
N ALA A 272 -35.17 -1.57 -32.07
CA ALA A 272 -35.34 -2.75 -32.91
C ALA A 272 -36.35 -3.76 -32.34
N ARG A 273 -36.99 -3.49 -31.20
CA ARG A 273 -38.05 -4.28 -30.55
C ARG A 273 -39.42 -3.60 -30.70
#